data_0959e6c9f78313e7895cf427c362d062
#
_entry.id   0959e6c9f78313e7895cf427c362d062
#
_cell.length_a   1.000
_cell.length_b   1.000
_cell.length_c   1.000
_cell.angle_alpha   90.00
_cell.angle_beta   90.00
_cell.angle_gamma   90.00
#
_symmetry.space_group_name_H-M   'P 1'
#
loop_
_entity.id
_entity.type
_entity.pdbx_description
1 polymer ?
#
loop_
_entity_poly.entity_id
_entity_poly.type
_entity_poly.pdbx_seq_one_letter_code
_entity_poly.pdbx_strand_id
1 'polypeptide(L)'
;MHINLNGRNALVLGGNKGIGFGIARGLSEAGAHVILTSRSLSDAEAAAAKIGATGLACDTGSPDSVGALCAAMDKVQGGIDILVLNSGGPPPGSAMGISSDQWRASFESMFVGLVRMADHVLPGMRAKNHGRILSVISSGVIEPIPNLAISNAIRPALTGWMKTLANEVAKEGVTVNAIAPGRIETDRLLQIDTANATKQSKSMDEIRAAAMARIPAGRYGTVDEFAAAAVFLASDQASFMTGSIVRVDGGQIASTM
;
A
#
# COMPACT_ATOMS: atom_id res chain seq x y z
N MET A 1 -11.87 -21.34 2.87
CA MET A 1 -11.74 -20.72 1.52
C MET A 1 -10.27 -20.89 1.12
N HIS A 2 -9.97 -21.47 -0.02
CA HIS A 2 -8.60 -21.56 -0.53
C HIS A 2 -8.42 -20.50 -1.63
N ILE A 3 -7.49 -19.56 -1.42
CA ILE A 3 -7.12 -18.58 -2.43
C ILE A 3 -5.96 -19.14 -3.23
N ASN A 4 -6.10 -19.17 -4.56
CA ASN A 4 -5.08 -19.63 -5.48
C ASN A 4 -4.81 -18.54 -6.51
N LEU A 5 -3.56 -18.06 -6.56
CA LEU A 5 -3.08 -17.05 -7.48
C LEU A 5 -2.04 -17.60 -8.48
N ASN A 6 -2.00 -18.93 -8.68
CA ASN A 6 -1.09 -19.55 -9.63
C ASN A 6 -1.25 -18.95 -11.02
N GLY A 7 -0.14 -18.65 -11.68
CA GLY A 7 -0.11 -18.04 -13.01
C GLY A 7 -0.44 -16.54 -13.05
N ARG A 8 -0.65 -15.89 -11.90
CA ARG A 8 -0.83 -14.45 -11.80
C ARG A 8 0.50 -13.73 -11.55
N ASN A 9 0.72 -12.63 -12.23
CA ASN A 9 1.86 -11.74 -12.01
C ASN A 9 1.45 -10.58 -11.12
N ALA A 10 2.16 -10.38 -10.01
CA ALA A 10 1.90 -9.33 -9.04
C ALA A 10 3.08 -8.36 -8.95
N LEU A 11 2.80 -7.05 -9.10
CA LEU A 11 3.76 -5.98 -8.83
C LEU A 11 3.42 -5.30 -7.51
N VAL A 12 4.36 -5.30 -6.57
CA VAL A 12 4.21 -4.66 -5.25
C VAL A 12 5.20 -3.51 -5.12
N LEU A 13 4.72 -2.28 -5.20
CA LEU A 13 5.56 -1.10 -4.97
C LEU A 13 5.91 -0.99 -3.48
N GLY A 14 7.16 -0.62 -3.17
CA GLY A 14 7.63 -0.52 -1.78
C GLY A 14 7.50 -1.83 -1.00
N GLY A 15 7.76 -2.95 -1.66
CA GLY A 15 7.57 -4.32 -1.16
C GLY A 15 8.73 -4.89 -0.32
N ASN A 16 9.78 -4.11 -0.02
CA ASN A 16 10.97 -4.63 0.64
C ASN A 16 10.86 -4.78 2.16
N LYS A 17 9.88 -4.17 2.82
CA LYS A 17 9.67 -4.21 4.28
C LYS A 17 8.23 -3.90 4.70
N GLY A 18 7.95 -4.15 5.98
CA GLY A 18 6.67 -3.79 6.62
C GLY A 18 5.46 -4.35 5.88
N ILE A 19 4.41 -3.53 5.76
CA ILE A 19 3.14 -3.91 5.11
C ILE A 19 3.36 -4.37 3.67
N GLY A 20 4.17 -3.63 2.88
CA GLY A 20 4.44 -3.99 1.48
C GLY A 20 5.08 -5.36 1.34
N PHE A 21 6.05 -5.69 2.20
CA PHE A 21 6.69 -7.01 2.21
C PHE A 21 5.71 -8.12 2.65
N GLY A 22 4.89 -7.85 3.66
CA GLY A 22 3.87 -8.82 4.07
C GLY A 22 2.89 -9.14 2.95
N ILE A 23 2.43 -8.13 2.21
CA ILE A 23 1.58 -8.32 1.03
C ILE A 23 2.32 -9.14 -0.04
N ALA A 24 3.56 -8.78 -0.37
CA ALA A 24 4.37 -9.49 -1.36
C ALA A 24 4.54 -10.97 -0.98
N ARG A 25 4.84 -11.25 0.31
CA ARG A 25 4.94 -12.61 0.84
C ARG A 25 3.61 -13.36 0.71
N GLY A 26 2.50 -12.79 1.18
CA GLY A 26 1.19 -13.44 1.12
C GLY A 26 0.73 -13.74 -0.31
N LEU A 27 1.01 -12.84 -1.28
CA LEU A 27 0.75 -13.08 -2.70
C LEU A 27 1.61 -14.23 -3.26
N SER A 28 2.90 -14.30 -2.88
CA SER A 28 3.81 -15.38 -3.27
C SER A 28 3.36 -16.73 -2.67
N GLU A 29 3.00 -16.77 -1.39
CA GLU A 29 2.48 -17.95 -0.69
C GLU A 29 1.15 -18.44 -1.31
N ALA A 30 0.35 -17.52 -1.87
CA ALA A 30 -0.86 -17.85 -2.62
C ALA A 30 -0.59 -18.32 -4.06
N GLY A 31 0.68 -18.36 -4.52
CA GLY A 31 1.11 -18.87 -5.82
C GLY A 31 1.35 -17.82 -6.90
N ALA A 32 1.28 -16.53 -6.60
CA ALA A 32 1.58 -15.49 -7.59
C ALA A 32 3.09 -15.39 -7.88
N HIS A 33 3.43 -15.04 -9.12
CA HIS A 33 4.77 -14.56 -9.47
C HIS A 33 4.91 -13.12 -9.03
N VAL A 34 5.68 -12.87 -7.98
CA VAL A 34 5.78 -11.54 -7.36
C VAL A 34 7.01 -10.80 -7.86
N ILE A 35 6.81 -9.55 -8.26
CA ILE A 35 7.85 -8.55 -8.46
C ILE A 35 7.63 -7.51 -7.35
N LEU A 36 8.65 -7.25 -6.55
CA LEU A 36 8.60 -6.23 -5.52
C LEU A 36 9.64 -5.13 -5.76
N THR A 37 9.33 -3.92 -5.31
CA THR A 37 10.24 -2.80 -5.51
C THR A 37 10.70 -2.16 -4.21
N SER A 38 11.87 -1.53 -4.28
CA SER A 38 12.42 -0.63 -3.28
C SER A 38 13.21 0.48 -3.98
N ARG A 39 13.49 1.60 -3.31
CA ARG A 39 14.39 2.63 -3.83
C ARG A 39 15.83 2.12 -4.02
N SER A 40 16.25 1.19 -3.16
CA SER A 40 17.54 0.49 -3.26
C SER A 40 17.32 -0.86 -3.94
N LEU A 41 18.08 -1.14 -5.03
CA LEU A 41 18.04 -2.43 -5.70
C LEU A 41 18.44 -3.56 -4.76
N SER A 42 19.53 -3.38 -4.02
CA SER A 42 20.02 -4.38 -3.07
C SER A 42 19.00 -4.75 -2.00
N ASP A 43 18.23 -3.75 -1.48
CA ASP A 43 17.14 -4.01 -0.53
C ASP A 43 15.98 -4.78 -1.18
N ALA A 44 15.66 -4.47 -2.45
CA ALA A 44 14.62 -5.18 -3.18
C ALA A 44 15.02 -6.63 -3.42
N GLU A 45 16.26 -6.89 -3.90
CA GLU A 45 16.77 -8.22 -4.16
C GLU A 45 16.86 -9.06 -2.87
N ALA A 46 17.39 -8.47 -1.78
CA ALA A 46 17.47 -9.15 -0.49
C ALA A 46 16.10 -9.52 0.09
N ALA A 47 15.09 -8.69 -0.11
CA ALA A 47 13.72 -8.99 0.29
C ALA A 47 13.08 -10.05 -0.61
N ALA A 48 13.25 -9.93 -1.92
CA ALA A 48 12.70 -10.84 -2.92
C ALA A 48 13.23 -12.26 -2.75
N ALA A 49 14.53 -12.41 -2.46
CA ALA A 49 15.14 -13.71 -2.23
C ALA A 49 14.50 -14.52 -1.07
N LYS A 50 13.92 -13.84 -0.07
CA LYS A 50 13.26 -14.50 1.08
C LYS A 50 11.95 -15.18 0.71
N ILE A 51 11.35 -14.80 -0.41
CA ILE A 51 10.01 -15.26 -0.84
C ILE A 51 9.99 -15.81 -2.28
N GLY A 52 11.15 -16.03 -2.89
CA GLY A 52 11.25 -16.50 -4.28
C GLY A 52 10.70 -15.52 -5.31
N ALA A 53 10.77 -14.22 -5.02
CA ALA A 53 10.28 -13.14 -5.88
C ALA A 53 11.41 -12.49 -6.70
N THR A 54 11.06 -11.54 -7.57
CA THR A 54 12.01 -10.67 -8.28
C THR A 54 12.06 -9.30 -7.61
N GLY A 55 13.27 -8.80 -7.33
CA GLY A 55 13.50 -7.47 -6.76
C GLY A 55 13.92 -6.47 -7.84
N LEU A 56 13.28 -5.30 -7.88
CA LEU A 56 13.64 -4.20 -8.80
C LEU A 56 13.75 -2.87 -8.04
N ALA A 57 14.59 -1.96 -8.57
CA ALA A 57 14.65 -0.61 -8.04
C ALA A 57 13.48 0.23 -8.56
N CYS A 58 12.83 0.99 -7.67
CA CYS A 58 11.90 2.04 -8.06
C CYS A 58 11.76 3.09 -6.95
N ASP A 59 12.02 4.33 -7.31
CA ASP A 59 11.61 5.50 -6.55
C ASP A 59 10.37 6.12 -7.21
N THR A 60 9.23 6.00 -6.56
CA THR A 60 7.95 6.55 -7.06
C THR A 60 7.94 8.09 -7.12
N GLY A 61 8.89 8.76 -6.47
CA GLY A 61 9.11 10.21 -6.55
C GLY A 61 10.00 10.63 -7.73
N SER A 62 10.53 9.69 -8.51
CA SER A 62 11.36 9.97 -9.68
C SER A 62 10.64 9.52 -10.96
N PRO A 63 10.24 10.45 -11.85
CA PRO A 63 9.62 10.14 -13.13
C PRO A 63 10.44 9.16 -13.97
N ASP A 64 11.76 9.30 -13.99
CA ASP A 64 12.67 8.43 -14.74
C ASP A 64 12.71 7.02 -14.15
N SER A 65 12.72 6.91 -12.81
CA SER A 65 12.70 5.61 -12.13
C SER A 65 11.38 4.87 -12.36
N VAL A 66 10.26 5.58 -12.34
CA VAL A 66 8.95 5.01 -12.71
C VAL A 66 8.94 4.58 -14.18
N GLY A 67 9.49 5.40 -15.10
CA GLY A 67 9.62 5.06 -16.52
C GLY A 67 10.46 3.80 -16.75
N ALA A 68 11.57 3.65 -16.03
CA ALA A 68 12.40 2.45 -16.10
C ALA A 68 11.66 1.20 -15.60
N LEU A 69 10.87 1.32 -14.52
CA LEU A 69 10.04 0.22 -14.02
C LEU A 69 8.95 -0.13 -15.04
N CYS A 70 8.28 0.85 -15.66
CA CYS A 70 7.31 0.62 -16.73
C CYS A 70 7.91 -0.22 -17.86
N ALA A 71 9.08 0.17 -18.36
CA ALA A 71 9.80 -0.58 -19.41
C ALA A 71 10.23 -2.00 -18.96
N ALA A 72 10.43 -2.22 -17.67
CA ALA A 72 10.66 -3.56 -17.15
C ALA A 72 9.38 -4.39 -17.11
N MET A 73 8.23 -3.78 -16.82
CA MET A 73 6.93 -4.47 -16.82
C MET A 73 6.50 -4.89 -18.22
N ASP A 74 6.87 -4.17 -19.27
CA ASP A 74 6.61 -4.57 -20.68
C ASP A 74 7.26 -5.92 -21.05
N LYS A 75 8.29 -6.32 -20.31
CA LYS A 75 9.00 -7.59 -20.52
C LYS A 75 8.40 -8.76 -19.74
N VAL A 76 7.45 -8.51 -18.86
CA VAL A 76 6.80 -9.55 -18.07
C VAL A 76 5.83 -10.33 -18.95
N GLN A 77 6.10 -11.59 -19.16
CA GLN A 77 5.23 -12.46 -19.97
C GLN A 77 3.83 -12.53 -19.35
N GLY A 78 2.82 -12.24 -20.15
CA GLY A 78 1.43 -12.19 -19.69
C GLY A 78 1.05 -10.86 -19.01
N GLY A 79 1.99 -9.94 -18.83
CA GLY A 79 1.75 -8.63 -18.18
C GLY A 79 1.41 -8.75 -16.69
N ILE A 80 1.03 -7.66 -16.07
CA ILE A 80 0.69 -7.60 -14.64
C ILE A 80 -0.81 -7.86 -14.44
N ASP A 81 -1.15 -8.74 -13.50
CA ASP A 81 -2.52 -9.07 -13.10
C ASP A 81 -2.92 -8.39 -11.79
N ILE A 82 -1.96 -8.21 -10.88
CA ILE A 82 -2.16 -7.62 -9.55
C ILE A 82 -1.16 -6.49 -9.38
N LEU A 83 -1.66 -5.29 -9.11
CA LEU A 83 -0.85 -4.11 -8.82
C LEU A 83 -1.13 -3.63 -7.39
N VAL A 84 -0.11 -3.61 -6.54
CA VAL A 84 -0.18 -3.05 -5.19
C VAL A 84 0.52 -1.70 -5.16
N LEU A 85 -0.27 -0.64 -5.09
CA LEU A 85 0.17 0.74 -4.95
C LEU A 85 0.48 1.02 -3.47
N ASN A 86 1.72 0.80 -3.08
CA ASN A 86 2.21 1.08 -1.74
C ASN A 86 3.39 2.02 -1.81
N SER A 87 3.31 3.14 -1.13
CA SER A 87 4.37 4.15 -1.02
C SER A 87 4.82 4.32 0.42
N GLY A 88 6.03 4.78 0.61
CA GLY A 88 6.51 5.22 1.92
C GLY A 88 5.61 6.31 2.51
N GLY A 89 5.49 6.35 3.84
CA GLY A 89 4.82 7.45 4.51
C GLY A 89 5.67 8.72 4.47
N PRO A 90 5.05 9.91 4.35
CA PRO A 90 5.77 11.18 4.44
C PRO A 90 6.30 11.40 5.86
N PRO A 91 7.24 12.33 6.06
CA PRO A 91 7.63 12.77 7.39
C PRO A 91 6.41 13.27 8.19
N PRO A 92 6.36 13.01 9.51
CA PRO A 92 5.34 13.62 10.34
C PRO A 92 5.55 15.16 10.38
N GLY A 93 4.45 15.89 10.45
CA GLY A 93 4.47 17.35 10.51
C GLY A 93 3.09 17.97 10.66
N SER A 94 3.09 19.20 11.15
CA SER A 94 1.92 20.08 11.23
C SER A 94 1.45 20.46 9.84
N ALA A 95 0.20 20.92 9.71
CA ALA A 95 -0.34 21.47 8.45
C ALA A 95 0.27 22.84 8.09
N MET A 96 0.85 23.52 9.06
CA MET A 96 1.51 24.82 8.84
C MET A 96 3.02 24.64 8.68
N GLY A 97 3.62 25.47 7.82
CA GLY A 97 5.07 25.53 7.64
C GLY A 97 5.67 24.46 6.71
N ILE A 98 4.86 23.66 6.05
CA ILE A 98 5.33 22.73 5.02
C ILE A 98 5.67 23.52 3.74
N SER A 99 6.89 23.37 3.23
CA SER A 99 7.32 24.07 2.02
C SER A 99 6.58 23.55 0.77
N SER A 100 6.47 24.41 -0.25
CA SER A 100 5.89 24.02 -1.54
C SER A 100 6.65 22.86 -2.19
N ASP A 101 7.96 22.79 -2.03
CA ASP A 101 8.77 21.71 -2.58
C ASP A 101 8.53 20.39 -1.86
N GLN A 102 8.34 20.42 -0.54
CA GLN A 102 7.97 19.24 0.23
C GLN A 102 6.59 18.73 -0.16
N TRP A 103 5.62 19.63 -0.43
CA TRP A 103 4.30 19.26 -0.96
C TRP A 103 4.42 18.61 -2.34
N ARG A 104 5.17 19.23 -3.28
CA ARG A 104 5.36 18.70 -4.64
C ARG A 104 6.02 17.32 -4.62
N ALA A 105 7.14 17.18 -3.89
CA ALA A 105 7.85 15.91 -3.79
C ALA A 105 7.00 14.78 -3.17
N SER A 106 6.19 15.12 -2.15
CA SER A 106 5.29 14.16 -1.53
C SER A 106 4.13 13.78 -2.46
N PHE A 107 3.57 14.74 -3.20
CA PHE A 107 2.52 14.48 -4.18
C PHE A 107 3.04 13.63 -5.34
N GLU A 108 4.24 13.91 -5.84
CA GLU A 108 4.88 13.09 -6.87
C GLU A 108 5.01 11.64 -6.40
N SER A 109 5.61 11.40 -5.23
CA SER A 109 5.91 10.05 -4.76
C SER A 109 4.69 9.25 -4.27
N MET A 110 3.67 9.93 -3.73
CA MET A 110 2.51 9.28 -3.09
C MET A 110 1.25 9.27 -3.97
N PHE A 111 1.26 10.00 -5.08
CA PHE A 111 0.13 10.09 -6.00
C PHE A 111 0.57 9.92 -7.46
N VAL A 112 1.32 10.86 -8.04
CA VAL A 112 1.61 10.88 -9.48
C VAL A 112 2.36 9.62 -9.93
N GLY A 113 3.43 9.22 -9.22
CA GLY A 113 4.19 8.02 -9.55
C GLY A 113 3.35 6.73 -9.45
N LEU A 114 2.40 6.67 -8.51
CA LEU A 114 1.49 5.53 -8.36
C LEU A 114 0.46 5.47 -9.50
N VAL A 115 -0.12 6.62 -9.86
CA VAL A 115 -1.07 6.74 -10.98
C VAL A 115 -0.41 6.35 -12.29
N ARG A 116 0.80 6.88 -12.59
CA ARG A 116 1.56 6.51 -13.78
C ARG A 116 1.81 5.01 -13.91
N MET A 117 2.11 4.33 -12.81
CA MET A 117 2.29 2.87 -12.84
C MET A 117 0.96 2.15 -13.11
N ALA A 118 -0.14 2.61 -12.52
CA ALA A 118 -1.46 2.04 -12.79
C ALA A 118 -1.87 2.24 -14.25
N ASP A 119 -1.71 3.46 -14.78
CA ASP A 119 -2.01 3.78 -16.19
C ASP A 119 -1.20 2.92 -17.17
N HIS A 120 0.04 2.59 -16.80
CA HIS A 120 0.91 1.75 -17.62
C HIS A 120 0.44 0.29 -17.70
N VAL A 121 0.04 -0.31 -16.59
CA VAL A 121 -0.35 -1.73 -16.56
C VAL A 121 -1.83 -1.95 -16.92
N LEU A 122 -2.67 -0.94 -16.77
CA LEU A 122 -4.11 -1.02 -16.97
C LEU A 122 -4.54 -1.52 -18.34
N PRO A 123 -3.94 -1.08 -19.49
CA PRO A 123 -4.31 -1.59 -20.80
C PRO A 123 -4.18 -3.11 -20.91
N GLY A 124 -3.12 -3.70 -20.34
CA GLY A 124 -2.92 -5.14 -20.29
C GLY A 124 -3.98 -5.86 -19.45
N MET A 125 -4.37 -5.29 -18.30
CA MET A 125 -5.45 -5.83 -17.47
C MET A 125 -6.79 -5.81 -18.20
N ARG A 126 -7.13 -4.70 -18.86
CA ARG A 126 -8.35 -4.54 -19.65
C ARG A 126 -8.42 -5.55 -20.81
N ALA A 127 -7.33 -5.71 -21.55
CA ALA A 127 -7.25 -6.67 -22.68
C ALA A 127 -7.49 -8.12 -22.25
N LYS A 128 -7.10 -8.47 -20.99
CA LYS A 128 -7.33 -9.80 -20.39
C LYS A 128 -8.69 -9.94 -19.71
N ASN A 129 -9.46 -8.85 -19.62
CA ASN A 129 -10.69 -8.80 -18.83
C ASN A 129 -10.47 -9.24 -17.37
N HIS A 130 -9.28 -8.95 -16.83
CA HIS A 130 -8.85 -9.30 -15.46
C HIS A 130 -7.77 -8.35 -14.97
N GLY A 131 -7.99 -7.77 -13.80
CA GLY A 131 -7.01 -6.96 -13.09
C GLY A 131 -7.41 -6.71 -11.64
N ARG A 132 -6.42 -6.55 -10.77
CA ARG A 132 -6.60 -6.23 -9.35
C ARG A 132 -5.66 -5.10 -8.99
N ILE A 133 -6.21 -3.91 -8.74
CA ILE A 133 -5.43 -2.75 -8.28
C ILE A 133 -5.77 -2.50 -6.81
N LEU A 134 -4.77 -2.60 -5.95
CA LEU A 134 -4.90 -2.41 -4.51
C LEU A 134 -4.02 -1.24 -4.08
N SER A 135 -4.55 -0.29 -3.32
CA SER A 135 -3.73 0.77 -2.73
C SER A 135 -3.69 0.67 -1.21
N VAL A 136 -2.47 0.68 -0.67
CA VAL A 136 -2.26 0.83 0.77
C VAL A 136 -2.35 2.31 1.11
N ILE A 137 -3.44 2.68 1.78
CA ILE A 137 -3.71 4.07 2.17
C ILE A 137 -3.40 4.29 3.67
N SER A 138 -4.25 4.96 4.37
CA SER A 138 -4.16 5.24 5.80
C SER A 138 -5.55 5.39 6.39
N SER A 139 -5.73 5.05 7.65
CA SER A 139 -6.93 5.42 8.41
C SER A 139 -7.16 6.95 8.43
N GLY A 140 -6.10 7.73 8.21
CA GLY A 140 -6.18 9.20 8.08
C GLY A 140 -7.02 9.71 6.91
N VAL A 141 -7.47 8.85 5.98
CA VAL A 141 -8.44 9.24 4.92
C VAL A 141 -9.86 9.34 5.46
N ILE A 142 -10.15 8.67 6.57
CA ILE A 142 -11.47 8.67 7.23
C ILE A 142 -11.44 9.61 8.42
N GLU A 143 -10.41 9.51 9.25
CA GLU A 143 -10.21 10.34 10.44
C GLU A 143 -8.78 10.90 10.44
N PRO A 144 -8.58 12.22 10.24
CA PRO A 144 -7.25 12.82 10.15
C PRO A 144 -6.39 12.52 11.38
N ILE A 145 -5.20 11.99 11.15
CA ILE A 145 -4.26 11.65 12.22
C ILE A 145 -3.43 12.89 12.57
N PRO A 146 -3.35 13.30 13.85
CA PRO A 146 -2.52 14.44 14.26
C PRO A 146 -1.05 14.29 13.80
N ASN A 147 -0.45 15.40 13.40
CA ASN A 147 0.93 15.47 12.89
C ASN A 147 1.22 14.64 11.62
N LEU A 148 0.21 14.29 10.83
CA LEU A 148 0.40 13.61 9.53
C LEU A 148 -0.26 14.40 8.39
N ALA A 149 -0.07 15.72 8.36
CA ALA A 149 -0.78 16.61 7.43
C ALA A 149 -0.63 16.23 5.96
N ILE A 150 0.58 15.92 5.49
CA ILE A 150 0.82 15.50 4.10
C ILE A 150 0.05 14.20 3.79
N SER A 151 0.13 13.22 4.67
CA SER A 151 -0.58 11.95 4.50
C SER A 151 -2.10 12.15 4.48
N ASN A 152 -2.63 12.97 5.42
CA ASN A 152 -4.05 13.29 5.52
C ASN A 152 -4.58 14.05 4.30
N ALA A 153 -3.73 14.74 3.55
CA ALA A 153 -4.12 15.45 2.33
C ALA A 153 -3.99 14.59 1.08
N ILE A 154 -2.87 13.89 0.89
CA ILE A 154 -2.56 13.20 -0.37
C ILE A 154 -3.28 11.86 -0.48
N ARG A 155 -3.42 11.10 0.60
CA ARG A 155 -4.09 9.79 0.52
C ARG A 155 -5.59 9.88 0.23
N PRO A 156 -6.37 10.89 0.70
CA PRO A 156 -7.71 11.14 0.20
C PRO A 156 -7.77 11.47 -1.29
N ALA A 157 -6.79 12.22 -1.83
CA ALA A 157 -6.70 12.45 -3.28
C ALA A 157 -6.57 11.11 -4.04
N LEU A 158 -5.71 10.22 -3.56
CA LEU A 158 -5.55 8.88 -4.15
C LEU A 158 -6.86 8.07 -4.08
N THR A 159 -7.61 8.13 -2.96
CA THR A 159 -8.88 7.41 -2.85
C THR A 159 -9.96 7.93 -3.80
N GLY A 160 -10.00 9.25 -4.02
CA GLY A 160 -10.90 9.87 -5.00
C GLY A 160 -10.61 9.39 -6.43
N TRP A 161 -9.32 9.40 -6.82
CA TRP A 161 -8.87 8.87 -8.11
C TRP A 161 -9.21 7.38 -8.26
N MET A 162 -8.91 6.56 -7.25
CA MET A 162 -9.20 5.13 -7.28
C MET A 162 -10.69 4.83 -7.44
N LYS A 163 -11.57 5.59 -6.77
CA LYS A 163 -13.02 5.41 -6.91
C LYS A 163 -13.49 5.75 -8.32
N THR A 164 -12.94 6.81 -8.91
CA THR A 164 -13.21 7.19 -10.31
C THR A 164 -12.78 6.07 -11.26
N LEU A 165 -11.53 5.60 -11.13
CA LEU A 165 -10.99 4.52 -11.95
C LEU A 165 -11.83 3.23 -11.79
N ALA A 166 -12.22 2.87 -10.56
CA ALA A 166 -13.06 1.69 -10.30
C ALA A 166 -14.36 1.71 -11.11
N ASN A 167 -15.01 2.87 -11.20
CA ASN A 167 -16.26 3.02 -11.97
C ASN A 167 -16.04 2.87 -13.49
N GLU A 168 -14.89 3.34 -13.97
CA GLU A 168 -14.56 3.32 -15.40
C GLU A 168 -14.22 1.90 -15.89
N VAL A 169 -13.50 1.11 -15.07
CA VAL A 169 -12.91 -0.17 -15.53
C VAL A 169 -13.64 -1.42 -15.03
N ALA A 170 -14.66 -1.28 -14.16
CA ALA A 170 -15.36 -2.43 -13.57
C ALA A 170 -15.94 -3.39 -14.61
N LYS A 171 -16.50 -2.86 -15.71
CA LYS A 171 -17.09 -3.67 -16.80
C LYS A 171 -16.05 -4.47 -17.58
N GLU A 172 -14.78 -4.14 -17.42
CA GLU A 172 -13.65 -4.80 -18.06
C GLU A 172 -12.94 -5.78 -17.13
N GLY A 173 -13.63 -6.25 -16.07
CA GLY A 173 -13.12 -7.26 -15.14
C GLY A 173 -12.00 -6.77 -14.21
N VAL A 174 -11.73 -5.46 -14.17
CA VAL A 174 -10.72 -4.87 -13.30
C VAL A 174 -11.35 -4.33 -12.03
N THR A 175 -10.84 -4.73 -10.86
CA THR A 175 -11.25 -4.16 -9.57
C THR A 175 -10.19 -3.23 -9.02
N VAL A 176 -10.63 -2.14 -8.38
CA VAL A 176 -9.75 -1.13 -7.79
C VAL A 176 -10.20 -0.87 -6.35
N ASN A 177 -9.41 -1.29 -5.36
CA ASN A 177 -9.76 -1.17 -3.95
C ASN A 177 -8.63 -0.57 -3.13
N ALA A 178 -8.97 0.06 -2.03
CA ALA A 178 -8.04 0.58 -1.05
C ALA A 178 -8.07 -0.24 0.25
N ILE A 179 -6.91 -0.37 0.90
CA ILE A 179 -6.80 -0.99 2.22
C ILE A 179 -6.22 0.04 3.19
N ALA A 180 -6.97 0.31 4.27
CA ALA A 180 -6.60 1.28 5.28
C ALA A 180 -6.08 0.57 6.53
N PRO A 181 -4.77 0.64 6.84
CA PRO A 181 -4.22 0.09 8.06
C PRO A 181 -4.60 0.94 9.27
N GLY A 182 -4.90 0.27 10.38
CA GLY A 182 -4.77 0.85 11.70
C GLY A 182 -3.31 0.82 12.18
N ARG A 183 -3.09 0.50 13.46
CA ARG A 183 -1.75 0.30 14.00
C ARG A 183 -1.27 -1.14 13.73
N ILE A 184 -0.47 -1.31 12.70
CA ILE A 184 0.14 -2.58 12.28
C ILE A 184 1.60 -2.62 12.76
N GLU A 185 2.02 -3.70 13.40
CA GLU A 185 3.38 -3.89 13.92
C GLU A 185 4.42 -3.89 12.78
N THR A 186 5.15 -2.81 12.67
CA THR A 186 6.19 -2.57 11.67
C THR A 186 7.29 -1.68 12.26
N ASP A 187 8.48 -1.66 11.66
CA ASP A 187 9.55 -0.72 12.04
C ASP A 187 9.08 0.74 11.98
N ARG A 188 8.18 1.05 11.05
CA ARG A 188 7.61 2.41 10.95
C ARG A 188 6.76 2.77 12.16
N LEU A 189 5.95 1.84 12.66
CA LEU A 189 5.16 2.05 13.86
C LEU A 189 6.06 2.18 15.09
N LEU A 190 7.09 1.36 15.19
CA LEU A 190 8.10 1.45 16.25
C LEU A 190 8.76 2.83 16.26
N GLN A 191 9.17 3.36 15.10
CA GLN A 191 9.73 4.71 14.98
C GLN A 191 8.75 5.80 15.44
N ILE A 192 7.47 5.68 15.09
CA ILE A 192 6.43 6.62 15.51
C ILE A 192 6.23 6.56 17.03
N ASP A 193 6.15 5.37 17.61
CA ASP A 193 5.95 5.19 19.04
C ASP A 193 7.19 5.68 19.82
N THR A 194 8.40 5.43 19.32
CA THR A 194 9.64 5.98 19.90
C THR A 194 9.65 7.51 19.89
N ALA A 195 9.28 8.13 18.77
CA ALA A 195 9.21 9.58 18.67
C ALA A 195 8.15 10.18 19.63
N ASN A 196 7.02 9.49 19.80
CA ASN A 196 5.99 9.88 20.76
C ASN A 196 6.45 9.74 22.21
N ALA A 197 7.19 8.68 22.53
CA ALA A 197 7.78 8.44 23.86
C ALA A 197 8.72 9.60 24.24
N THR A 198 9.62 9.94 23.35
CA THR A 198 10.53 11.08 23.53
C THR A 198 9.78 12.40 23.72
N LYS A 199 8.81 12.69 22.82
CA LYS A 199 8.04 13.96 22.85
C LYS A 199 7.21 14.11 24.12
N GLN A 200 6.68 13.01 24.68
CA GLN A 200 5.80 13.02 25.84
C GLN A 200 6.54 12.71 27.16
N SER A 201 7.85 12.46 27.10
CA SER A 201 8.66 12.03 28.24
C SER A 201 8.06 10.81 28.96
N LYS A 202 7.59 9.82 28.16
CA LYS A 202 6.99 8.57 28.62
C LYS A 202 7.80 7.37 28.16
N SER A 203 7.62 6.24 28.85
CA SER A 203 8.19 4.96 28.41
C SER A 203 7.49 4.45 27.14
N MET A 204 8.16 3.55 26.42
CA MET A 204 7.56 2.85 25.27
C MET A 204 6.31 2.05 25.68
N ASP A 205 6.33 1.43 26.86
CA ASP A 205 5.21 0.62 27.35
C ASP A 205 3.98 1.50 27.62
N GLU A 206 4.17 2.69 28.19
CA GLU A 206 3.07 3.64 28.43
C GLU A 206 2.47 4.14 27.09
N ILE A 207 3.31 4.43 26.09
CA ILE A 207 2.84 4.85 24.76
C ILE A 207 2.05 3.72 24.09
N ARG A 208 2.58 2.49 24.11
CA ARG A 208 1.93 1.32 23.51
C ARG A 208 0.61 0.98 24.23
N ALA A 209 0.61 0.98 25.56
CA ALA A 209 -0.60 0.74 26.34
C ALA A 209 -1.70 1.77 26.04
N ALA A 210 -1.35 3.06 26.04
CA ALA A 210 -2.29 4.14 25.70
C ALA A 210 -2.81 4.04 24.26
N ALA A 211 -1.98 3.58 23.32
CA ALA A 211 -2.40 3.37 21.94
C ALA A 211 -3.32 2.15 21.81
N MET A 212 -3.00 1.02 22.44
CA MET A 212 -3.82 -0.20 22.43
C MET A 212 -5.18 0.00 23.12
N ALA A 213 -5.24 0.81 24.18
CA ALA A 213 -6.50 1.16 24.85
C ALA A 213 -7.50 1.89 23.94
N ARG A 214 -7.04 2.49 22.83
CA ARG A 214 -7.88 3.15 21.82
C ARG A 214 -8.31 2.23 20.68
N ILE A 215 -7.84 0.99 20.66
CA ILE A 215 -8.18 -0.01 19.66
C ILE A 215 -9.16 -1.00 20.30
N PRO A 216 -10.39 -1.15 19.83
CA PRO A 216 -11.36 -2.09 20.40
C PRO A 216 -10.83 -3.53 20.51
N ALA A 217 -10.00 -3.99 19.54
CA ALA A 217 -9.34 -5.28 19.62
C ALA A 217 -8.24 -5.38 20.71
N GLY A 218 -7.89 -4.29 21.40
CA GLY A 218 -6.95 -4.24 22.53
C GLY A 218 -5.49 -4.50 22.18
N ARG A 219 -5.12 -4.55 20.92
CA ARG A 219 -3.76 -4.85 20.45
C ARG A 219 -3.45 -4.19 19.10
N TYR A 220 -2.18 -4.17 18.75
CA TYR A 220 -1.78 -3.87 17.36
C TYR A 220 -2.10 -5.06 16.45
N GLY A 221 -2.39 -4.78 15.19
CA GLY A 221 -2.51 -5.80 14.16
C GLY A 221 -1.15 -6.28 13.70
N THR A 222 -1.08 -7.51 13.20
CA THR A 222 0.13 -8.04 12.59
C THR A 222 0.18 -7.71 11.09
N VAL A 223 1.39 -7.77 10.52
CA VAL A 223 1.58 -7.63 9.08
C VAL A 223 0.83 -8.73 8.31
N ASP A 224 0.74 -9.93 8.88
CA ASP A 224 0.05 -11.08 8.26
C ASP A 224 -1.46 -10.90 8.21
N GLU A 225 -2.07 -10.34 9.26
CA GLU A 225 -3.50 -10.01 9.27
C GLU A 225 -3.83 -8.98 8.19
N PHE A 226 -2.97 -8.00 7.99
CA PHE A 226 -3.14 -7.02 6.92
C PHE A 226 -2.93 -7.63 5.54
N ALA A 227 -1.90 -8.45 5.36
CA ALA A 227 -1.60 -9.14 4.12
C ALA A 227 -2.73 -10.10 3.70
N ALA A 228 -3.37 -10.80 4.65
CA ALA A 228 -4.49 -11.68 4.37
C ALA A 228 -5.67 -10.94 3.69
N ALA A 229 -5.98 -9.72 4.16
CA ALA A 229 -7.00 -8.88 3.51
C ALA A 229 -6.58 -8.46 2.09
N ALA A 230 -5.30 -8.12 1.88
CA ALA A 230 -4.77 -7.78 0.56
C ALA A 230 -4.82 -8.97 -0.41
N VAL A 231 -4.43 -10.17 0.03
CA VAL A 231 -4.48 -11.40 -0.77
C VAL A 231 -5.94 -11.76 -1.13
N PHE A 232 -6.87 -11.60 -0.19
CA PHE A 232 -8.29 -11.77 -0.48
C PHE A 232 -8.78 -10.81 -1.56
N LEU A 233 -8.48 -9.51 -1.45
CA LEU A 233 -8.88 -8.51 -2.45
C LEU A 233 -8.19 -8.72 -3.82
N ALA A 234 -7.02 -9.33 -3.84
CA ALA A 234 -6.30 -9.69 -5.07
C ALA A 234 -6.88 -10.95 -5.75
N SER A 235 -7.74 -11.70 -5.08
CA SER A 235 -8.27 -12.98 -5.55
C SER A 235 -9.54 -12.83 -6.39
N ASP A 236 -9.94 -13.93 -7.04
CA ASP A 236 -11.20 -14.00 -7.79
C ASP A 236 -12.41 -14.01 -6.86
N GLN A 237 -12.25 -14.39 -5.59
CA GLN A 237 -13.30 -14.37 -4.57
C GLN A 237 -13.77 -12.93 -4.25
N ALA A 238 -12.93 -11.93 -4.51
CA ALA A 238 -13.26 -10.52 -4.35
C ALA A 238 -13.69 -9.83 -5.65
N SER A 239 -14.00 -10.58 -6.72
CA SER A 239 -14.29 -10.04 -8.05
C SER A 239 -15.50 -9.09 -8.11
N PHE A 240 -16.39 -9.11 -7.12
CA PHE A 240 -17.52 -8.19 -7.01
C PHE A 240 -17.27 -7.01 -6.03
N MET A 241 -16.03 -6.89 -5.53
CA MET A 241 -15.60 -5.80 -4.67
C MET A 241 -14.74 -4.82 -5.48
N THR A 242 -15.27 -3.61 -5.73
CA THR A 242 -14.53 -2.55 -6.41
C THR A 242 -14.94 -1.17 -5.89
N GLY A 243 -14.02 -0.22 -5.88
CA GLY A 243 -14.23 1.14 -5.40
C GLY A 243 -14.44 1.23 -3.87
N SER A 244 -13.97 0.24 -3.11
CA SER A 244 -14.15 0.14 -1.67
C SER A 244 -12.89 0.50 -0.91
N ILE A 245 -13.06 1.00 0.32
CA ILE A 245 -12.01 1.15 1.32
C ILE A 245 -12.23 0.07 2.37
N VAL A 246 -11.32 -0.90 2.44
CA VAL A 246 -11.35 -1.97 3.45
C VAL A 246 -10.44 -1.59 4.61
N ARG A 247 -11.00 -1.50 5.81
CA ARG A 247 -10.26 -1.18 7.03
C ARG A 247 -9.73 -2.46 7.67
N VAL A 248 -8.45 -2.43 8.03
CA VAL A 248 -7.78 -3.47 8.83
C VAL A 248 -7.15 -2.77 10.03
N ASP A 249 -7.99 -2.44 11.01
CA ASP A 249 -7.65 -1.48 12.07
C ASP A 249 -8.07 -1.92 13.49
N GLY A 250 -8.58 -3.14 13.66
CA GLY A 250 -9.05 -3.65 14.95
C GLY A 250 -10.23 -2.87 15.53
N GLY A 251 -10.99 -2.16 14.69
CA GLY A 251 -12.10 -1.29 15.10
C GLY A 251 -11.67 0.10 15.57
N GLN A 252 -10.43 0.52 15.31
CA GLN A 252 -9.89 1.79 15.79
C GLN A 252 -10.68 3.02 15.31
N ILE A 253 -11.14 3.00 14.08
CA ILE A 253 -11.94 4.09 13.50
C ILE A 253 -13.39 3.92 13.91
N ALA A 254 -13.93 4.89 14.66
CA ALA A 254 -15.30 4.83 15.17
C ALA A 254 -16.38 5.12 14.11
N SER A 255 -16.01 5.73 12.96
CA SER A 255 -16.95 5.99 11.88
C SER A 255 -17.51 4.68 11.30
N THR A 256 -18.80 4.70 10.98
CA THR A 256 -19.49 3.60 10.26
C THR A 256 -19.35 3.70 8.74
N MET A 257 -18.80 4.81 8.24
CA MET A 257 -18.52 5.06 6.81
C MET A 257 -17.06 4.86 6.46
#